data_f656b229f8dc0d3a3994e63cb2191a3f
#
_entry.id   f656b229f8dc0d3a3994e63cb2191a3f
#
_cell.length_a   1.000
_cell.length_b   1.000
_cell.length_c   1.000
_cell.angle_alpha   90.00
_cell.angle_beta   90.00
_cell.angle_gamma   90.00
#
_symmetry.space_group_name_H-M   'P 1'
#
loop_
_entity.id
_entity.type
_entity.pdbx_description
1 polymer ?
#
loop_
_entity_poly.entity_id
_entity_poly.type
_entity_poly.pdbx_seq_one_letter_code
_entity_poly.pdbx_strand_id
1 'polypeptide(L)'
;GLAGIRLGYMSAAADLLAQFDKVRPPYNINVLTQTTAEFVLEHSEVLDAQAAAIRSERDRLAKVLAAMPGVQVFPSSANFILIRIVAAGLSGTAVFERLLARKVLVKNVGKMHPLLDNCIRITVSTPAENALLEEALQSSLKS
;
A
#
# COMPACT_ATOMS: atom_id res chain seq x y z
N GLY A 1 -1.73 7.75 7.39
CA GLY A 1 -0.79 7.55 8.46
C GLY A 1 -1.33 7.13 9.84
N LEU A 2 -2.65 6.91 10.05
CA LEU A 2 -3.20 6.67 11.40
C LEU A 2 -3.36 5.18 11.77
N ALA A 3 -2.90 4.25 10.95
CA ALA A 3 -3.06 2.82 11.23
C ALA A 3 -2.45 2.39 12.58
N GLY A 4 -1.41 3.09 13.06
CA GLY A 4 -0.73 2.83 14.33
C GLY A 4 -1.57 3.12 15.57
N ILE A 5 -2.56 4.00 15.52
CA ILE A 5 -3.44 4.28 16.66
C ILE A 5 -4.51 3.21 16.87
N ARG A 6 -4.64 2.25 15.97
CA ARG A 6 -5.53 1.08 16.07
C ARG A 6 -7.01 1.44 16.28
N LEU A 7 -7.46 2.57 15.75
CA LEU A 7 -8.84 3.01 15.77
C LEU A 7 -9.54 2.72 14.45
N GLY A 8 -10.74 2.19 14.53
CA GLY A 8 -11.66 2.05 13.40
C GLY A 8 -13.04 2.53 13.84
N TYR A 9 -13.90 2.78 12.87
CA TYR A 9 -15.29 3.11 13.13
C TYR A 9 -16.22 2.32 12.21
N MET A 10 -17.46 2.18 12.65
CA MET A 10 -18.53 1.59 11.86
C MET A 10 -19.75 2.52 11.87
N SER A 11 -20.34 2.72 10.69
CA SER A 11 -21.60 3.44 10.52
C SER A 11 -22.62 2.45 9.94
N ALA A 12 -23.72 2.26 10.63
CA ALA A 12 -24.79 1.35 10.23
C ALA A 12 -26.13 1.78 10.86
N ALA A 13 -27.23 1.07 10.55
CA ALA A 13 -28.51 1.26 11.24
C ALA A 13 -28.38 1.03 12.75
N ALA A 14 -29.11 1.81 13.55
CA ALA A 14 -29.02 1.78 15.01
C ALA A 14 -29.23 0.39 15.62
N ASP A 15 -30.21 -0.36 15.10
CA ASP A 15 -30.51 -1.72 15.56
C ASP A 15 -29.33 -2.67 15.36
N LEU A 16 -28.61 -2.53 14.24
CA LEU A 16 -27.41 -3.32 13.96
C LEU A 16 -26.27 -2.92 14.89
N LEU A 17 -26.04 -1.61 15.08
CA LEU A 17 -25.01 -1.12 16.00
C LEU A 17 -25.24 -1.62 17.42
N ALA A 18 -26.51 -1.66 17.89
CA ALA A 18 -26.87 -2.19 19.20
C ALA A 18 -26.50 -3.69 19.37
N GLN A 19 -26.48 -4.47 18.29
CA GLN A 19 -26.02 -5.88 18.38
C GLN A 19 -24.49 -5.96 18.48
N PHE A 20 -23.76 -5.15 17.74
CA PHE A 20 -22.29 -5.10 17.83
C PHE A 20 -21.83 -4.61 19.22
N ASP A 21 -22.54 -3.65 19.80
CA ASP A 21 -22.18 -3.12 21.12
C ASP A 21 -22.27 -4.17 22.25
N LYS A 22 -23.14 -5.19 22.09
CA LYS A 22 -23.23 -6.30 23.04
C LYS A 22 -21.96 -7.18 23.10
N VAL A 23 -21.20 -7.23 22.01
CA VAL A 23 -19.99 -8.07 21.92
C VAL A 23 -18.70 -7.25 21.95
N ARG A 24 -18.82 -5.95 21.94
CA ARG A 24 -17.68 -5.03 22.03
C ARG A 24 -17.08 -5.10 23.44
N PRO A 25 -15.75 -5.36 23.58
CA PRO A 25 -15.09 -5.33 24.89
C PRO A 25 -15.25 -3.95 25.56
N PRO A 26 -15.49 -3.89 26.87
CA PRO A 26 -15.46 -2.64 27.62
C PRO A 26 -14.04 -2.05 27.53
N TYR A 27 -13.96 -0.71 27.51
CA TYR A 27 -12.68 0.02 27.43
C TYR A 27 -11.80 -0.36 26.23
N ASN A 28 -12.41 -0.76 25.12
CA ASN A 28 -11.72 -1.20 23.90
C ASN A 28 -10.87 -0.11 23.23
N ILE A 29 -11.11 1.18 23.55
CA ILE A 29 -10.33 2.32 23.07
C ILE A 29 -9.71 3.03 24.27
N ASN A 30 -8.39 3.15 24.29
CA ASN A 30 -7.69 3.88 25.34
C ASN A 30 -7.76 5.40 25.13
N VAL A 31 -7.54 6.16 26.22
CA VAL A 31 -7.65 7.63 26.21
C VAL A 31 -6.69 8.29 25.22
N LEU A 32 -5.46 7.79 25.10
CA LEU A 32 -4.48 8.36 24.16
C LEU A 32 -4.94 8.21 22.71
N THR A 33 -5.52 7.06 22.36
CA THR A 33 -6.11 6.85 21.03
C THR A 33 -7.28 7.81 20.78
N GLN A 34 -8.16 8.02 21.75
CA GLN A 34 -9.29 8.95 21.63
C GLN A 34 -8.79 10.38 21.42
N THR A 35 -7.93 10.88 22.30
CA THR A 35 -7.38 12.24 22.21
C THR A 35 -6.61 12.45 20.89
N THR A 36 -5.83 11.45 20.46
CA THR A 36 -5.12 11.53 19.18
C THR A 36 -6.10 11.60 18.01
N ALA A 37 -7.18 10.82 18.05
CA ALA A 37 -8.16 10.83 16.97
C ALA A 37 -8.91 12.17 16.89
N GLU A 38 -9.34 12.73 18.03
CA GLU A 38 -9.98 14.04 18.12
C GLU A 38 -9.06 15.13 17.52
N PHE A 39 -7.82 15.19 17.99
CA PHE A 39 -6.83 16.15 17.47
C PHE A 39 -6.61 16.04 15.96
N VAL A 40 -6.49 14.83 15.45
CA VAL A 40 -6.26 14.62 14.01
C VAL A 40 -7.49 14.96 13.17
N LEU A 41 -8.71 14.72 13.70
CA LEU A 41 -9.94 15.09 13.01
C LEU A 41 -10.12 16.61 12.94
N GLU A 42 -9.65 17.35 13.94
CA GLU A 42 -9.61 18.82 13.92
C GLU A 42 -8.62 19.38 12.88
N HIS A 43 -7.66 18.54 12.43
CA HIS A 43 -6.62 18.88 11.44
C HIS A 43 -6.70 17.98 10.20
N SER A 44 -7.91 17.65 9.77
CA SER A 44 -8.15 16.72 8.65
C SER A 44 -7.54 17.18 7.32
N GLU A 45 -7.33 18.49 7.13
CA GLU A 45 -6.67 19.07 5.95
C GLU A 45 -5.25 18.52 5.73
N VAL A 46 -4.53 18.15 6.79
CA VAL A 46 -3.21 17.52 6.68
C VAL A 46 -3.33 16.13 6.05
N LEU A 47 -4.35 15.35 6.47
CA LEU A 47 -4.61 14.03 5.90
C LEU A 47 -5.07 14.11 4.45
N ASP A 48 -5.90 15.09 4.12
CA ASP A 48 -6.38 15.33 2.76
C ASP A 48 -5.23 15.68 1.81
N ALA A 49 -4.31 16.55 2.26
CA ALA A 49 -3.11 16.89 1.52
C ALA A 49 -2.20 15.66 1.29
N GLN A 50 -1.99 14.83 2.33
CA GLN A 50 -1.22 13.59 2.21
C GLN A 50 -1.90 12.60 1.24
N ALA A 51 -3.22 12.43 1.34
CA ALA A 51 -3.97 11.56 0.44
C ALA A 51 -3.91 12.05 -1.02
N ALA A 52 -3.94 13.36 -1.25
CA ALA A 52 -3.79 13.95 -2.57
C ALA A 52 -2.39 13.68 -3.14
N ALA A 53 -1.35 13.86 -2.34
CA ALA A 53 0.03 13.58 -2.72
C ALA A 53 0.23 12.09 -3.09
N ILE A 54 -0.31 11.18 -2.27
CA ILE A 54 -0.25 9.73 -2.54
C ILE A 54 -0.98 9.39 -3.85
N ARG A 55 -2.17 9.95 -4.11
CA ARG A 55 -2.90 9.72 -5.36
C ARG A 55 -2.11 10.19 -6.57
N SER A 56 -1.57 11.41 -6.52
CA SER A 56 -0.76 11.98 -7.60
C SER A 56 0.47 11.12 -7.89
N GLU A 57 1.20 10.74 -6.85
CA GLU A 57 2.41 9.94 -6.98
C GLU A 57 2.11 8.49 -7.43
N ARG A 58 1.02 7.90 -6.96
CA ARG A 58 0.54 6.59 -7.45
C ARG A 58 0.30 6.61 -8.95
N ASP A 59 -0.40 7.63 -9.44
CA ASP A 59 -0.78 7.74 -10.84
C ASP A 59 0.44 8.01 -11.73
N ARG A 60 1.42 8.76 -11.23
CA ARG A 60 2.72 8.96 -11.88
C ARG A 60 3.51 7.63 -11.93
N LEU A 61 3.68 6.99 -10.79
CA LEU A 61 4.44 5.74 -10.64
C LEU A 61 3.83 4.62 -11.49
N ALA A 62 2.50 4.49 -11.51
CA ALA A 62 1.81 3.49 -12.33
C ALA A 62 2.14 3.65 -13.82
N LYS A 63 2.22 4.89 -14.33
CA LYS A 63 2.60 5.16 -15.73
C LYS A 63 4.05 4.78 -16.02
N VAL A 64 4.96 5.11 -15.11
CA VAL A 64 6.38 4.76 -15.25
C VAL A 64 6.57 3.24 -15.24
N LEU A 65 5.93 2.54 -14.31
CA LEU A 65 5.99 1.08 -14.21
C LEU A 65 5.38 0.40 -15.46
N ALA A 66 4.27 0.92 -15.98
CA ALA A 66 3.62 0.37 -17.18
C ALA A 66 4.47 0.54 -18.46
N ALA A 67 5.38 1.52 -18.49
CA ALA A 67 6.31 1.72 -19.58
C ALA A 67 7.54 0.78 -19.53
N MET A 68 7.74 0.05 -18.42
CA MET A 68 8.87 -0.87 -18.27
C MET A 68 8.59 -2.18 -19.01
N PRO A 69 9.45 -2.61 -19.96
CA PRO A 69 9.30 -3.91 -20.61
C PRO A 69 9.33 -5.06 -19.61
N GLY A 70 8.40 -5.99 -19.72
CA GLY A 70 8.31 -7.14 -18.82
C GLY A 70 7.56 -6.89 -17.51
N VAL A 71 6.89 -5.75 -17.38
CA VAL A 71 6.03 -5.42 -16.25
C VAL A 71 4.58 -5.22 -16.70
N GLN A 72 3.67 -5.93 -16.09
CA GLN A 72 2.23 -5.70 -16.19
C GLN A 72 1.76 -4.98 -14.92
N VAL A 73 1.11 -3.83 -15.07
CA VAL A 73 0.58 -3.04 -13.96
C VAL A 73 -0.93 -3.25 -13.85
N PHE A 74 -1.43 -3.45 -12.64
CA PHE A 74 -2.86 -3.53 -12.37
C PHE A 74 -3.39 -2.17 -11.86
N PRO A 75 -4.64 -1.79 -12.23
CA PRO A 75 -5.27 -0.59 -11.70
C PRO A 75 -5.32 -0.59 -10.17
N SER A 76 -5.10 0.56 -9.56
CA SER A 76 -5.12 0.71 -8.11
C SER A 76 -5.83 2.00 -7.68
N SER A 77 -6.66 1.89 -6.65
CA SER A 77 -7.23 3.03 -5.91
C SER A 77 -6.66 3.10 -4.47
N ALA A 78 -5.68 2.25 -4.15
CA ALA A 78 -5.03 2.18 -2.85
C ALA A 78 -3.71 2.99 -2.81
N ASN A 79 -3.02 2.93 -1.68
CA ASN A 79 -1.68 3.48 -1.51
C ASN A 79 -0.56 2.50 -1.92
N PHE A 80 -0.89 1.53 -2.76
CA PHE A 80 0.07 0.58 -3.33
C PHE A 80 -0.33 0.24 -4.77
N ILE A 81 0.63 -0.27 -5.54
CA ILE A 81 0.43 -0.77 -6.90
C ILE A 81 0.79 -2.25 -6.92
N LEU A 82 -0.05 -3.06 -7.55
CA LEU A 82 0.26 -4.44 -7.86
C LEU A 82 0.84 -4.51 -9.27
N ILE A 83 1.99 -5.16 -9.40
CA ILE A 83 2.60 -5.46 -10.69
C ILE A 83 2.79 -6.96 -10.84
N ARG A 84 2.81 -7.45 -12.08
CA ARG A 84 3.24 -8.81 -12.40
C ARG A 84 4.47 -8.76 -13.31
N ILE A 85 5.45 -9.57 -12.99
CA ILE A 85 6.62 -9.77 -13.86
C ILE A 85 6.23 -10.75 -14.97
N VAL A 86 6.30 -10.27 -16.21
CA VAL A 86 5.97 -11.04 -17.43
C VAL A 86 7.17 -11.16 -18.36
N ALA A 87 8.35 -10.71 -17.93
CA ALA A 87 9.60 -10.87 -18.67
C ALA A 87 9.97 -12.35 -18.79
N ALA A 88 10.31 -12.79 -20.00
CA ALA A 88 10.69 -14.18 -20.26
C ALA A 88 11.92 -14.58 -19.43
N GLY A 89 11.84 -15.74 -18.77
CA GLY A 89 12.94 -16.28 -17.97
C GLY A 89 13.15 -15.61 -16.61
N LEU A 90 12.28 -14.66 -16.21
CA LEU A 90 12.40 -13.94 -14.95
C LEU A 90 11.15 -14.13 -14.09
N SER A 91 11.33 -14.56 -12.84
CA SER A 91 10.23 -14.70 -11.90
C SER A 91 10.07 -13.47 -11.01
N GLY A 92 8.84 -13.26 -10.49
CA GLY A 92 8.59 -12.22 -9.49
C GLY A 92 9.45 -12.37 -8.24
N THR A 93 9.75 -13.62 -7.83
CA THR A 93 10.63 -13.90 -6.70
C THR A 93 12.07 -13.47 -7.00
N ALA A 94 12.61 -13.76 -8.19
CA ALA A 94 13.95 -13.33 -8.56
C ALA A 94 14.07 -11.79 -8.59
N VAL A 95 13.06 -11.10 -9.12
CA VAL A 95 13.02 -9.62 -9.09
C VAL A 95 12.95 -9.09 -7.67
N PHE A 96 12.12 -9.70 -6.80
CA PHE A 96 12.05 -9.34 -5.38
C PHE A 96 13.41 -9.47 -4.69
N GLU A 97 14.14 -10.56 -4.91
CA GLU A 97 15.47 -10.79 -4.32
C GLU A 97 16.50 -9.78 -4.82
N ARG A 98 16.46 -9.44 -6.11
CA ARG A 98 17.32 -8.38 -6.69
C ARG A 98 17.03 -7.00 -6.12
N LEU A 99 15.75 -6.67 -5.87
CA LEU A 99 15.34 -5.42 -5.21
C LEU A 99 15.83 -5.40 -3.75
N LEU A 100 15.66 -6.50 -3.03
CA LEU A 100 16.12 -6.63 -1.65
C LEU A 100 17.63 -6.45 -1.52
N ALA A 101 18.41 -7.03 -2.44
CA ALA A 101 19.86 -6.86 -2.51
C ALA A 101 20.27 -5.39 -2.72
N ARG A 102 19.40 -4.59 -3.37
CA ARG A 102 19.56 -3.14 -3.55
C ARG A 102 18.94 -2.31 -2.41
N LYS A 103 18.56 -2.96 -1.30
CA LYS A 103 17.93 -2.33 -0.13
C LYS A 103 16.57 -1.68 -0.43
N VAL A 104 15.88 -2.12 -1.48
CA VAL A 104 14.52 -1.72 -1.82
C VAL A 104 13.57 -2.81 -1.37
N LEU A 105 12.77 -2.50 -0.33
CA LEU A 105 11.82 -3.44 0.25
C LEU A 105 10.44 -3.30 -0.40
N VAL A 106 10.00 -4.35 -1.06
CA VAL A 106 8.66 -4.52 -1.62
C VAL A 106 8.01 -5.77 -1.03
N LYS A 107 6.77 -6.06 -1.36
CA LYS A 107 6.12 -7.31 -0.91
C LYS A 107 5.97 -8.30 -2.05
N ASN A 108 6.67 -9.43 -1.98
CA ASN A 108 6.38 -10.57 -2.83
C ASN A 108 5.07 -11.21 -2.38
N VAL A 109 4.05 -11.20 -3.24
CA VAL A 109 2.72 -11.77 -2.97
C VAL A 109 2.47 -13.04 -3.80
N GLY A 110 3.40 -13.47 -4.63
CA GLY A 110 3.25 -14.58 -5.55
C GLY A 110 2.89 -15.91 -4.90
N LYS A 111 3.28 -16.12 -3.64
CA LYS A 111 2.95 -17.34 -2.89
C LYS A 111 1.63 -17.29 -2.11
N MET A 112 0.93 -16.15 -2.12
CA MET A 112 -0.29 -15.97 -1.32
C MET A 112 -1.52 -16.57 -1.97
N HIS A 113 -1.57 -16.61 -3.29
CA HIS A 113 -2.67 -17.18 -4.08
C HIS A 113 -2.21 -17.46 -5.52
N PRO A 114 -2.70 -18.50 -6.21
CA PRO A 114 -2.31 -18.80 -7.60
C PRO A 114 -2.51 -17.64 -8.58
N LEU A 115 -3.58 -16.85 -8.42
CA LEU A 115 -3.82 -15.65 -9.24
C LEU A 115 -2.77 -14.54 -9.05
N LEU A 116 -1.94 -14.62 -8.02
CA LEU A 116 -0.88 -13.66 -7.73
C LEU A 116 0.51 -14.16 -8.18
N ASP A 117 0.56 -15.25 -8.93
CA ASP A 117 1.84 -15.76 -9.42
C ASP A 117 2.63 -14.65 -10.14
N ASN A 118 3.94 -14.58 -9.81
CA ASN A 118 4.88 -13.56 -10.27
C ASN A 118 4.49 -12.10 -9.92
N CYS A 119 3.59 -11.89 -8.96
CA CYS A 119 3.16 -10.56 -8.54
C CYS A 119 3.99 -10.01 -7.38
N ILE A 120 4.25 -8.72 -7.47
CA ILE A 120 4.91 -7.90 -6.44
C ILE A 120 3.98 -6.72 -6.10
N ARG A 121 3.80 -6.44 -4.82
CA ARG A 121 3.08 -5.27 -4.34
C ARG A 121 4.06 -4.19 -3.93
N ILE A 122 3.94 -3.03 -4.54
CA ILE A 122 4.77 -1.85 -4.33
C ILE A 122 3.95 -0.82 -3.56
N THR A 123 4.42 -0.38 -2.40
CA THR A 123 3.81 0.73 -1.66
C THR A 123 4.20 2.05 -2.34
N VAL A 124 3.23 2.92 -2.53
CA VAL A 124 3.48 4.29 -3.00
C VAL A 124 4.08 5.08 -1.84
N SER A 125 5.29 5.58 -2.02
CA SER A 125 6.05 6.30 -1.01
C SER A 125 6.32 7.75 -1.46
N THR A 126 7.34 8.38 -0.89
CA THR A 126 7.77 9.71 -1.31
C THR A 126 8.32 9.69 -2.75
N PRO A 127 8.29 10.82 -3.49
CA PRO A 127 8.87 10.88 -4.84
C PRO A 127 10.33 10.40 -4.90
N ALA A 128 11.14 10.73 -3.88
CA ALA A 128 12.54 10.32 -3.82
C ALA A 128 12.69 8.80 -3.65
N GLU A 129 11.91 8.18 -2.77
CA GLU A 129 11.93 6.72 -2.56
C GLU A 129 11.38 5.98 -3.77
N ASN A 130 10.34 6.50 -4.42
CA ASN A 130 9.80 5.92 -5.64
C ASN A 130 10.80 6.00 -6.80
N ALA A 131 11.59 7.08 -6.91
CA ALA A 131 12.67 7.18 -7.90
C ALA A 131 13.75 6.10 -7.69
N LEU A 132 14.14 5.84 -6.44
CA LEU A 132 15.05 4.73 -6.11
C LEU A 132 14.47 3.36 -6.47
N LEU A 133 13.18 3.16 -6.22
CA LEU A 133 12.47 1.95 -6.63
C LEU A 133 12.48 1.78 -8.16
N GLU A 134 12.19 2.84 -8.91
CA GLU A 134 12.15 2.83 -10.38
C GLU A 134 13.50 2.41 -10.97
N GLU A 135 14.59 3.01 -10.50
CA GLU A 135 15.95 2.67 -10.91
C GLU A 135 16.31 1.22 -10.55
N ALA A 136 16.03 0.82 -9.31
CA ALA A 136 16.31 -0.52 -8.82
C ALA A 136 15.51 -1.58 -9.59
N LEU A 137 14.23 -1.33 -9.88
CA LEU A 137 13.38 -2.24 -10.63
C LEU A 137 13.86 -2.36 -12.08
N GLN A 138 14.13 -1.24 -12.75
CA GLN A 138 14.65 -1.24 -14.11
C GLN A 138 15.97 -2.03 -14.24
N SER A 139 16.85 -1.87 -13.24
CA SER A 139 18.10 -2.65 -13.17
C SER A 139 17.84 -4.13 -12.88
N SER A 140 16.81 -4.45 -12.09
CA SER A 140 16.47 -5.83 -11.72
C SER A 140 15.78 -6.61 -12.83
N LEU A 141 15.20 -5.94 -13.82
CA LEU A 141 14.58 -6.54 -15.01
C LEU A 141 15.59 -6.86 -16.10
N LYS A 142 16.78 -6.26 -16.06
CA LYS A 142 17.88 -6.59 -17.00
C LYS A 142 18.57 -7.87 -16.53
N SER A 143 18.83 -8.76 -17.48
CA SER A 143 19.52 -10.05 -17.25
C SER A 143 20.96 -9.84 -16.80
#